data_30dc680c862275dd7c06276c46502de0
#
_entry.id   30dc680c862275dd7c06276c46502de0
#
_cell.length_a   1.000
_cell.length_b   1.000
_cell.length_c   1.000
_cell.angle_alpha   90.00
_cell.angle_beta   90.00
_cell.angle_gamma   90.00
#
_symmetry.space_group_name_H-M   'P 1'
#
loop_
_entity.id
_entity.type
_entity.pdbx_description
1 polymer ?
#
loop_
_entity_poly.entity_id
_entity_poly.type
_entity_poly.pdbx_seq_one_letter_code
_entity_poly.pdbx_strand_id
1 'polypeptide(L)'
;REHAIAEAIARSKHRPLLYSFMKSNNPGIASLSEKILMGSYGDPESIVSFAEAQRIEFAVIGPEDPLNNGIVDALRKAGIPSVGPTKSLARLETSKSFTRDLVKKYGIPGNPRFRNFSSPGGIEAFLEELDGIVVKPDGLTGGKGVMVQGDHFQTRQEALAHCLDILKEHAGVTVEEKLEGEEFSLQCLCDGRTVIATPPVQDHKRRFAG
;
A
#
# COMPACT_ATOMS: atom_id res chain seq x y z
N ARG A 1 -12.99 -1.78 -1.00
CA ARG A 1 -12.33 -0.94 -2.02
C ARG A 1 -12.53 -1.52 -3.42
N GLU A 2 -12.07 -2.70 -3.72
CA GLU A 2 -12.11 -3.32 -5.06
C GLU A 2 -13.53 -3.49 -5.59
N HIS A 3 -14.49 -3.88 -4.73
CA HIS A 3 -15.90 -3.98 -5.11
C HIS A 3 -16.48 -2.62 -5.54
N ALA A 4 -16.20 -1.55 -4.80
CA ALA A 4 -16.65 -0.20 -5.17
C ALA A 4 -16.07 0.28 -6.50
N ILE A 5 -14.82 -0.10 -6.81
CA ILE A 5 -14.21 0.16 -8.13
C ILE A 5 -14.97 -0.62 -9.22
N ALA A 6 -15.25 -1.90 -9.00
CA ALA A 6 -16.00 -2.72 -9.94
C ALA A 6 -17.41 -2.16 -10.21
N GLU A 7 -18.12 -1.73 -9.16
CA GLU A 7 -19.41 -1.05 -9.29
C GLU A 7 -19.32 0.26 -10.08
N ALA A 8 -18.28 1.06 -9.83
CA ALA A 8 -18.08 2.31 -10.57
C ALA A 8 -17.81 2.05 -12.06
N ILE A 9 -17.03 1.01 -12.39
CA ILE A 9 -16.78 0.57 -13.76
C ILE A 9 -18.10 0.11 -14.41
N ALA A 10 -18.85 -0.75 -13.74
CA ALA A 10 -20.11 -1.27 -14.26
C ALA A 10 -21.17 -0.18 -14.52
N ARG A 11 -21.17 0.90 -13.70
CA ARG A 11 -22.07 2.05 -13.90
C ARG A 11 -21.57 3.05 -14.95
N SER A 12 -20.41 2.81 -15.55
CA SER A 12 -19.86 3.72 -16.56
C SER A 12 -20.78 3.86 -17.77
N LYS A 13 -20.91 5.08 -18.28
CA LYS A 13 -21.63 5.36 -19.54
C LYS A 13 -21.06 4.62 -20.76
N HIS A 14 -19.81 4.16 -20.67
CA HIS A 14 -19.14 3.38 -21.69
C HIS A 14 -19.56 1.91 -21.72
N ARG A 15 -20.30 1.45 -20.69
CA ARG A 15 -20.81 0.06 -20.57
C ARG A 15 -19.73 -1.00 -20.81
N PRO A 16 -18.58 -0.93 -20.13
CA PRO A 16 -17.53 -1.91 -20.32
C PRO A 16 -17.97 -3.29 -19.82
N LEU A 17 -17.48 -4.34 -20.45
CA LEU A 17 -17.59 -5.71 -19.96
C LEU A 17 -16.50 -5.93 -18.91
N LEU A 18 -16.89 -6.28 -17.69
CA LEU A 18 -15.95 -6.48 -16.60
C LEU A 18 -15.46 -7.94 -16.57
N TYR A 19 -14.15 -8.11 -16.54
CA TYR A 19 -13.47 -9.39 -16.32
C TYR A 19 -12.62 -9.26 -15.07
N SER A 20 -12.64 -10.26 -14.21
CA SER A 20 -11.97 -10.13 -12.90
C SER A 20 -11.01 -11.27 -12.62
N PHE A 21 -9.79 -10.91 -12.24
CA PHE A 21 -8.81 -11.83 -11.64
C PHE A 21 -8.76 -11.57 -10.14
N MET A 22 -8.97 -12.60 -9.33
CA MET A 22 -9.09 -12.47 -7.89
C MET A 22 -8.31 -13.56 -7.16
N LYS A 23 -7.69 -13.22 -6.00
CA LYS A 23 -7.07 -14.20 -5.11
C LYS A 23 -8.11 -14.97 -4.28
N SER A 24 -9.20 -14.29 -3.93
CA SER A 24 -10.32 -14.88 -3.18
C SER A 24 -11.63 -14.40 -3.79
N ASN A 25 -12.63 -15.25 -3.79
CA ASN A 25 -13.93 -14.90 -4.36
C ASN A 25 -14.57 -13.73 -3.59
N ASN A 26 -14.87 -12.66 -4.31
CA ASN A 26 -15.71 -11.57 -3.84
C ASN A 26 -17.06 -11.65 -4.59
N PRO A 27 -18.15 -12.04 -3.92
CA PRO A 27 -19.44 -12.24 -4.59
C PRO A 27 -19.95 -10.99 -5.30
N GLY A 28 -19.69 -9.80 -4.76
CA GLY A 28 -20.11 -8.54 -5.37
C GLY A 28 -19.36 -8.24 -6.65
N ILE A 29 -18.04 -8.49 -6.72
CA ILE A 29 -17.28 -8.37 -7.97
C ILE A 29 -17.71 -9.47 -8.94
N ALA A 30 -17.89 -10.68 -8.42
CA ALA A 30 -18.30 -11.83 -9.24
C ALA A 30 -19.62 -11.58 -9.98
N SER A 31 -20.60 -11.00 -9.31
CA SER A 31 -21.92 -10.71 -9.90
C SER A 31 -21.89 -9.61 -10.99
N LEU A 32 -20.84 -8.81 -11.02
CA LEU A 32 -20.64 -7.74 -12.02
C LEU A 32 -19.76 -8.20 -13.20
N SER A 33 -19.13 -9.37 -13.09
CA SER A 33 -18.12 -9.83 -14.05
C SER A 33 -18.69 -10.83 -15.05
N GLU A 34 -18.38 -10.63 -16.33
CA GLU A 34 -18.65 -11.60 -17.41
C GLU A 34 -17.89 -12.91 -17.21
N LYS A 35 -16.65 -12.80 -16.69
CA LYS A 35 -15.80 -13.95 -16.38
C LYS A 35 -14.87 -13.65 -15.25
N ILE A 36 -14.61 -14.68 -14.47
CA ILE A 36 -13.72 -14.63 -13.31
C ILE A 36 -12.62 -15.67 -13.50
N LEU A 37 -11.39 -15.31 -13.14
CA LEU A 37 -10.32 -16.25 -12.91
C LEU A 37 -9.81 -16.07 -11.47
N MET A 38 -9.70 -17.20 -10.76
CA MET A 38 -9.11 -17.24 -9.42
C MET A 38 -7.66 -17.67 -9.53
N GLY A 39 -6.75 -16.94 -8.85
CA GLY A 39 -5.33 -17.26 -8.91
C GLY A 39 -4.48 -16.46 -7.93
N SER A 40 -3.18 -16.66 -8.00
CA SER A 40 -2.21 -15.98 -7.15
C SER A 40 -1.81 -14.62 -7.72
N TYR A 41 -1.77 -13.59 -6.89
CA TYR A 41 -1.19 -12.30 -7.27
C TYR A 41 0.34 -12.31 -7.40
N GLY A 42 0.99 -13.38 -6.95
CA GLY A 42 2.41 -13.63 -7.16
C GLY A 42 2.76 -14.19 -8.55
N ASP A 43 1.77 -14.40 -9.41
CA ASP A 43 1.91 -14.93 -10.77
C ASP A 43 1.40 -13.92 -11.81
N PRO A 44 2.18 -12.91 -12.16
CA PRO A 44 1.81 -11.94 -13.18
C PRO A 44 1.58 -12.54 -14.58
N GLU A 45 2.25 -13.65 -14.91
CA GLU A 45 2.11 -14.31 -16.22
C GLU A 45 0.72 -14.91 -16.41
N SER A 46 0.18 -15.54 -15.37
CA SER A 46 -1.20 -16.05 -15.37
C SER A 46 -2.23 -14.93 -15.54
N ILE A 47 -2.00 -13.77 -14.90
CA ILE A 47 -2.87 -12.60 -15.03
C ILE A 47 -2.83 -12.05 -16.47
N VAL A 48 -1.62 -11.90 -17.02
CA VAL A 48 -1.43 -11.42 -18.41
C VAL A 48 -2.08 -12.39 -19.40
N SER A 49 -1.85 -13.70 -19.27
CA SER A 49 -2.44 -14.73 -20.13
C SER A 49 -3.97 -14.68 -20.09
N PHE A 50 -4.56 -14.47 -18.91
CA PHE A 50 -6.01 -14.28 -18.78
C PHE A 50 -6.48 -13.01 -19.50
N ALA A 51 -5.77 -11.90 -19.35
CA ALA A 51 -6.11 -10.64 -19.98
C ALA A 51 -6.05 -10.74 -21.53
N GLU A 52 -4.99 -11.35 -22.06
CA GLU A 52 -4.83 -11.58 -23.50
C GLU A 52 -5.94 -12.51 -24.05
N ALA A 53 -6.22 -13.63 -23.38
CA ALA A 53 -7.24 -14.59 -23.77
C ALA A 53 -8.65 -13.97 -23.80
N GLN A 54 -8.93 -12.98 -22.93
CA GLN A 54 -10.18 -12.25 -22.90
C GLN A 54 -10.13 -10.93 -23.72
N ARG A 55 -9.02 -10.64 -24.40
CA ARG A 55 -8.80 -9.42 -25.20
C ARG A 55 -9.07 -8.15 -24.39
N ILE A 56 -8.53 -8.09 -23.17
CA ILE A 56 -8.72 -6.95 -22.27
C ILE A 56 -8.05 -5.72 -22.87
N GLU A 57 -8.81 -4.64 -23.00
CA GLU A 57 -8.32 -3.37 -23.53
C GLU A 57 -7.74 -2.46 -22.46
N PHE A 58 -8.12 -2.66 -21.19
CA PHE A 58 -7.72 -1.80 -20.10
C PHE A 58 -7.84 -2.53 -18.74
N ALA A 59 -6.86 -2.39 -17.87
CA ALA A 59 -6.86 -3.02 -16.55
C ALA A 59 -6.85 -2.00 -15.41
N VAL A 60 -7.54 -2.30 -14.31
CA VAL A 60 -7.51 -1.53 -13.06
C VAL A 60 -7.00 -2.44 -11.94
N ILE A 61 -5.92 -2.05 -11.30
CA ILE A 61 -5.30 -2.83 -10.23
C ILE A 61 -5.77 -2.29 -8.88
N GLY A 62 -6.59 -3.06 -8.18
CA GLY A 62 -7.16 -2.67 -6.90
C GLY A 62 -6.24 -2.86 -5.69
N PRO A 63 -5.68 -4.07 -5.45
CA PRO A 63 -4.83 -4.34 -4.28
C PRO A 63 -3.36 -4.02 -4.51
N GLU A 64 -2.60 -3.92 -3.42
CA GLU A 64 -1.18 -3.59 -3.42
C GLU A 64 -0.29 -4.77 -3.82
N ASP A 65 -0.67 -6.01 -3.47
CA ASP A 65 0.13 -7.21 -3.73
C ASP A 65 0.52 -7.39 -5.21
N PRO A 66 -0.40 -7.33 -6.18
CA PRO A 66 -0.03 -7.46 -7.59
C PRO A 66 0.84 -6.29 -8.08
N LEU A 67 0.69 -5.08 -7.52
CA LEU A 67 1.55 -3.95 -7.84
C LEU A 67 2.99 -4.21 -7.40
N ASN A 68 3.17 -4.71 -6.18
CA ASN A 68 4.47 -5.11 -5.66
C ASN A 68 5.11 -6.25 -6.47
N ASN A 69 4.29 -7.12 -7.06
CA ASN A 69 4.74 -8.21 -7.93
C ASN A 69 4.97 -7.79 -9.39
N GLY A 70 4.71 -6.51 -9.74
CA GLY A 70 5.04 -5.96 -11.06
C GLY A 70 4.00 -6.23 -12.14
N ILE A 71 2.73 -6.43 -11.78
CA ILE A 71 1.66 -6.69 -12.77
C ILE A 71 1.52 -5.57 -13.80
N VAL A 72 1.69 -4.31 -13.40
CA VAL A 72 1.58 -3.17 -14.33
C VAL A 72 2.71 -3.20 -15.36
N ASP A 73 3.92 -3.58 -14.95
CA ASP A 73 5.05 -3.74 -15.87
C ASP A 73 4.80 -4.89 -16.86
N ALA A 74 4.23 -6.00 -16.39
CA ALA A 74 3.90 -7.15 -17.22
C ALA A 74 2.76 -6.82 -18.23
N LEU A 75 1.69 -6.17 -17.78
CA LEU A 75 0.59 -5.75 -18.64
C LEU A 75 1.05 -4.73 -19.70
N ARG A 76 1.89 -3.76 -19.33
CA ARG A 76 2.49 -2.81 -20.28
C ARG A 76 3.32 -3.51 -21.36
N LYS A 77 4.11 -4.53 -20.97
CA LYS A 77 4.89 -5.33 -21.91
C LYS A 77 3.98 -6.09 -22.91
N ALA A 78 2.81 -6.52 -22.45
CA ALA A 78 1.77 -7.14 -23.28
C ALA A 78 0.91 -6.13 -24.07
N GLY A 79 1.20 -4.82 -23.98
CA GLY A 79 0.44 -3.78 -24.68
C GLY A 79 -0.92 -3.43 -24.02
N ILE A 80 -1.17 -3.87 -22.79
CA ILE A 80 -2.43 -3.61 -22.08
C ILE A 80 -2.26 -2.41 -21.13
N PRO A 81 -2.91 -1.26 -21.42
CA PRO A 81 -2.91 -0.10 -20.55
C PRO A 81 -3.52 -0.45 -19.20
N SER A 82 -2.98 0.13 -18.11
CA SER A 82 -3.48 -0.16 -16.77
C SER A 82 -3.41 1.04 -15.83
N VAL A 83 -4.41 1.15 -14.96
CA VAL A 83 -4.39 2.05 -13.81
C VAL A 83 -3.68 1.35 -12.66
N GLY A 84 -2.58 1.91 -12.24
CA GLY A 84 -1.73 1.44 -11.16
C GLY A 84 -0.28 1.85 -11.39
N PRO A 85 0.51 1.97 -10.33
CA PRO A 85 1.94 2.26 -10.44
C PRO A 85 2.71 1.04 -10.96
N THR A 86 3.81 1.28 -11.67
CA THR A 86 4.82 0.25 -11.93
C THR A 86 5.42 -0.27 -10.62
N LYS A 87 6.07 -1.42 -10.64
CA LYS A 87 6.74 -1.98 -9.46
C LYS A 87 7.70 -0.98 -8.80
N SER A 88 8.43 -0.22 -9.60
CA SER A 88 9.34 0.80 -9.10
C SER A 88 8.62 1.95 -8.37
N LEU A 89 7.45 2.36 -8.83
CA LEU A 89 6.63 3.41 -8.23
C LEU A 89 5.75 2.89 -7.07
N ALA A 90 5.38 1.62 -7.10
CA ALA A 90 4.66 0.96 -6.01
C ALA A 90 5.44 0.99 -4.69
N ARG A 91 6.75 1.21 -4.74
CA ARG A 91 7.60 1.41 -3.56
C ARG A 91 7.15 2.57 -2.67
N LEU A 92 6.43 3.54 -3.20
CA LEU A 92 5.82 4.61 -2.39
C LEU A 92 4.86 4.07 -1.32
N GLU A 93 4.23 2.93 -1.59
CA GLU A 93 3.34 2.25 -0.64
C GLU A 93 4.02 1.05 0.01
N THR A 94 4.81 0.30 -0.75
CA THR A 94 5.34 -0.99 -0.33
C THR A 94 6.62 -0.90 0.50
N SER A 95 7.30 0.27 0.55
CA SER A 95 8.48 0.51 1.38
C SER A 95 8.34 1.84 2.13
N LYS A 96 8.18 1.74 3.44
CA LYS A 96 8.06 2.91 4.33
C LYS A 96 9.37 3.70 4.38
N SER A 97 10.50 3.00 4.43
CA SER A 97 11.83 3.60 4.41
C SER A 97 12.06 4.42 3.14
N PHE A 98 11.75 3.84 1.99
CA PHE A 98 11.87 4.52 0.70
C PHE A 98 11.03 5.81 0.66
N THR A 99 9.79 5.74 1.09
CA THR A 99 8.89 6.90 1.05
C THR A 99 9.35 8.00 1.99
N ARG A 100 9.77 7.65 3.21
CA ARG A 100 10.29 8.63 4.15
C ARG A 100 11.55 9.34 3.63
N ASP A 101 12.46 8.58 3.07
CA ASP A 101 13.68 9.13 2.47
C ASP A 101 13.39 10.00 1.24
N LEU A 102 12.43 9.60 0.41
CA LEU A 102 11.99 10.38 -0.76
C LEU A 102 11.39 11.73 -0.34
N VAL A 103 10.45 11.71 0.61
CA VAL A 103 9.78 12.91 1.14
C VAL A 103 10.84 13.86 1.75
N LYS A 104 11.80 13.32 2.52
CA LYS A 104 12.92 14.07 3.07
C LYS A 104 13.81 14.66 1.98
N LYS A 105 14.19 13.84 0.99
CA LYS A 105 15.07 14.24 -0.13
C LYS A 105 14.52 15.45 -0.90
N TYR A 106 13.21 15.48 -1.10
CA TYR A 106 12.56 16.55 -1.87
C TYR A 106 12.00 17.67 -0.98
N GLY A 107 12.22 17.64 0.33
CA GLY A 107 11.74 18.66 1.26
C GLY A 107 10.21 18.79 1.29
N ILE A 108 9.49 17.70 1.04
CA ILE A 108 8.03 17.69 1.05
C ILE A 108 7.57 17.85 2.51
N PRO A 109 6.71 18.86 2.82
CA PRO A 109 6.26 19.09 4.19
C PRO A 109 5.38 17.95 4.70
N GLY A 110 5.27 17.83 6.03
CA GLY A 110 4.45 16.79 6.68
C GLY A 110 5.16 15.48 6.94
N ASN A 111 6.46 15.38 6.64
CA ASN A 111 7.25 14.21 7.01
C ASN A 111 7.53 14.25 8.52
N PRO A 112 7.19 13.20 9.30
CA PRO A 112 7.57 13.14 10.72
C PRO A 112 9.09 13.06 10.88
N ARG A 113 9.57 13.34 12.09
CA ARG A 113 10.94 12.95 12.45
C ARG A 113 11.04 11.44 12.37
N PHE A 114 12.02 10.93 11.63
CA PHE A 114 12.15 9.49 11.41
C PHE A 114 13.61 9.09 11.23
N ARG A 115 13.86 7.80 11.47
CA ARG A 115 15.11 7.14 11.07
C ARG A 115 14.83 5.70 10.66
N ASN A 116 15.48 5.29 9.58
CA ASN A 116 15.43 3.92 9.05
C ASN A 116 16.64 3.14 9.57
N PHE A 117 16.43 1.92 10.01
CA PHE A 117 17.47 1.04 10.53
C PHE A 117 17.40 -0.33 9.83
N SER A 118 18.56 -0.81 9.38
CA SER A 118 18.77 -2.19 8.90
C SER A 118 19.57 -3.05 9.87
N SER A 119 19.96 -2.48 11.00
CA SER A 119 20.69 -3.14 12.09
C SER A 119 20.38 -2.46 13.43
N PRO A 120 20.66 -3.10 14.57
CA PRO A 120 20.34 -2.57 15.89
C PRO A 120 21.05 -1.25 16.27
N GLY A 121 22.18 -0.95 15.61
CA GLY A 121 23.00 0.20 16.00
C GLY A 121 22.29 1.54 15.87
N GLY A 122 22.26 2.32 16.96
CA GLY A 122 21.73 3.67 17.01
C GLY A 122 20.21 3.77 17.21
N ILE A 123 19.48 2.64 17.29
CA ILE A 123 18.03 2.65 17.57
C ILE A 123 17.76 3.29 18.93
N GLU A 124 18.40 2.81 19.97
CA GLU A 124 18.19 3.29 21.34
C GLU A 124 18.43 4.80 21.46
N ALA A 125 19.53 5.29 20.91
CA ALA A 125 19.84 6.72 20.91
C ALA A 125 18.77 7.55 20.19
N PHE A 126 18.21 7.03 19.09
CA PHE A 126 17.14 7.75 18.39
C PHE A 126 15.80 7.70 19.13
N LEU A 127 15.49 6.60 19.82
CA LEU A 127 14.30 6.51 20.66
C LEU A 127 14.31 7.55 21.79
N GLU A 128 15.48 7.90 22.33
CA GLU A 128 15.63 8.95 23.36
C GLU A 128 15.36 10.36 22.83
N GLU A 129 15.50 10.58 21.51
CA GLU A 129 15.25 11.86 20.88
C GLU A 129 13.75 12.16 20.66
N LEU A 130 12.85 11.15 20.83
CA LEU A 130 11.43 11.24 20.52
C LEU A 130 10.57 11.32 21.78
N ASP A 131 9.56 12.21 21.76
CA ASP A 131 8.56 12.33 22.83
C ASP A 131 7.49 11.22 22.73
N GLY A 132 7.09 10.86 21.54
CA GLY A 132 6.20 9.75 21.24
C GLY A 132 6.75 8.92 20.08
N ILE A 133 6.55 7.61 20.13
CA ILE A 133 7.23 6.65 19.27
C ILE A 133 6.24 5.83 18.45
N VAL A 134 6.53 5.67 17.16
CA VAL A 134 5.90 4.70 16.28
C VAL A 134 6.98 3.83 15.65
N VAL A 135 6.81 2.51 15.71
CA VAL A 135 7.72 1.52 15.15
C VAL A 135 7.01 0.80 14.01
N LYS A 136 7.62 0.75 12.84
CA LYS A 136 7.03 0.18 11.62
C LYS A 136 8.01 -0.77 10.93
N PRO A 137 7.63 -2.02 10.66
CA PRO A 137 8.43 -2.88 9.78
C PRO A 137 8.45 -2.29 8.37
N ASP A 138 9.58 -2.36 7.69
CA ASP A 138 9.65 -2.02 6.27
C ASP A 138 9.05 -3.15 5.42
N GLY A 139 8.30 -2.79 4.39
CA GLY A 139 7.57 -3.72 3.54
C GLY A 139 6.06 -3.77 3.80
N LEU A 140 5.37 -4.58 3.00
CA LEU A 140 3.93 -4.83 3.13
C LEU A 140 3.66 -5.80 4.28
N THR A 141 2.92 -5.34 5.27
CA THR A 141 2.53 -6.15 6.44
C THR A 141 1.01 -6.34 6.55
N GLY A 142 0.25 -5.96 5.51
CA GLY A 142 -1.21 -6.08 5.49
C GLY A 142 -1.90 -5.27 6.60
N GLY A 143 -1.35 -4.11 6.96
CA GLY A 143 -1.86 -3.28 8.05
C GLY A 143 -1.50 -3.77 9.46
N LYS A 144 -0.68 -4.83 9.55
CA LYS A 144 -0.22 -5.40 10.83
C LYS A 144 1.24 -5.02 11.09
N GLY A 145 1.65 -5.01 12.36
CA GLY A 145 3.05 -4.79 12.75
C GLY A 145 3.44 -3.33 12.95
N VAL A 146 2.54 -2.36 12.72
CA VAL A 146 2.75 -0.98 13.17
C VAL A 146 2.44 -0.90 14.67
N MET A 147 3.42 -0.49 15.47
CA MET A 147 3.34 -0.40 16.91
C MET A 147 3.42 1.07 17.32
N VAL A 148 2.45 1.53 18.11
CA VAL A 148 2.30 2.92 18.52
C VAL A 148 2.39 3.00 20.03
N GLN A 149 3.20 3.90 20.54
CA GLN A 149 3.31 4.15 21.99
C GLN A 149 1.98 4.66 22.56
N GLY A 150 1.60 4.14 23.69
CA GLY A 150 0.31 4.37 24.35
C GLY A 150 -0.77 3.34 23.97
N ASP A 151 -0.69 2.77 22.77
CA ASP A 151 -1.65 1.75 22.32
C ASP A 151 -1.09 0.33 22.40
N HIS A 152 0.17 0.13 22.00
CA HIS A 152 0.79 -1.19 21.83
C HIS A 152 1.95 -1.43 22.81
N PHE A 153 2.58 -0.38 23.27
CA PHE A 153 3.67 -0.40 24.25
C PHE A 153 3.71 0.93 25.00
N GLN A 154 4.38 0.95 26.17
CA GLN A 154 4.43 2.14 27.03
C GLN A 154 5.83 2.73 27.14
N THR A 155 6.86 1.90 27.11
CA THR A 155 8.23 2.28 27.40
C THR A 155 9.13 2.24 26.17
N ARG A 156 10.26 3.00 26.23
CA ARG A 156 11.30 2.95 25.19
C ARG A 156 11.98 1.58 25.10
N GLN A 157 12.10 0.86 26.22
CA GLN A 157 12.64 -0.49 26.24
C GLN A 157 11.75 -1.47 25.45
N GLU A 158 10.44 -1.35 25.59
CA GLU A 158 9.49 -2.14 24.79
C GLU A 158 9.58 -1.76 23.29
N ALA A 159 9.69 -0.47 22.97
CA ALA A 159 9.90 -0.02 21.59
C ALA A 159 11.20 -0.60 21.00
N LEU A 160 12.31 -0.60 21.78
CA LEU A 160 13.56 -1.20 21.35
C LEU A 160 13.40 -2.71 21.09
N ALA A 161 12.74 -3.42 22.00
CA ALA A 161 12.47 -4.85 21.84
C ALA A 161 11.68 -5.12 20.54
N HIS A 162 10.63 -4.35 20.24
CA HIS A 162 9.88 -4.44 19.00
C HIS A 162 10.74 -4.17 17.77
N CYS A 163 11.62 -3.17 17.82
CA CYS A 163 12.54 -2.91 16.71
C CYS A 163 13.48 -4.10 16.46
N LEU A 164 14.02 -4.70 17.52
CA LEU A 164 14.90 -5.86 17.41
C LEU A 164 14.17 -7.10 16.88
N ASP A 165 12.93 -7.31 17.28
CA ASP A 165 12.11 -8.42 16.76
C ASP A 165 11.79 -8.22 15.27
N ILE A 166 11.42 -7.02 14.86
CA ILE A 166 11.20 -6.68 13.44
C ILE A 166 12.47 -6.95 12.62
N LEU A 167 13.64 -6.59 13.09
CA LEU A 167 14.91 -6.81 12.38
C LEU A 167 15.29 -8.30 12.23
N LYS A 168 14.67 -9.22 12.97
CA LYS A 168 14.86 -10.67 12.76
C LYS A 168 14.09 -11.20 11.56
N GLU A 169 12.95 -10.58 11.22
CA GLU A 169 11.99 -11.07 10.21
C GLU A 169 11.93 -10.17 8.96
N HIS A 170 12.33 -8.91 9.08
CA HIS A 170 12.23 -7.90 8.03
C HIS A 170 13.60 -7.29 7.71
N ALA A 171 13.74 -6.79 6.48
CA ALA A 171 14.97 -6.16 6.01
C ALA A 171 15.28 -4.82 6.73
N GLY A 172 14.32 -4.24 7.41
CA GLY A 172 14.48 -2.98 8.12
C GLY A 172 13.30 -2.60 9.00
N VAL A 173 13.54 -1.63 9.85
CA VAL A 173 12.53 -0.99 10.69
C VAL A 173 12.63 0.53 10.53
N THR A 174 11.49 1.19 10.41
CA THR A 174 11.35 2.63 10.45
C THR A 174 10.82 3.05 11.81
N VAL A 175 11.56 3.90 12.51
CA VAL A 175 11.13 4.52 13.76
C VAL A 175 10.76 5.96 13.46
N GLU A 176 9.59 6.39 13.94
CA GLU A 176 9.03 7.73 13.67
C GLU A 176 8.52 8.36 14.96
N GLU A 177 8.48 9.70 14.99
CA GLU A 177 7.70 10.39 16.02
C GLU A 177 6.22 10.09 15.87
N LYS A 178 5.50 9.99 17.00
CA LYS A 178 4.04 9.87 17.02
C LYS A 178 3.43 11.22 16.70
N LEU A 179 2.65 11.28 15.64
CA LEU A 179 1.82 12.43 15.32
C LEU A 179 0.42 12.24 15.89
N GLU A 180 -0.18 13.31 16.38
CA GLU A 180 -1.55 13.32 16.89
C GLU A 180 -2.41 14.20 15.98
N GLY A 181 -3.63 13.75 15.70
CA GLY A 181 -4.59 14.44 14.84
C GLY A 181 -5.62 13.49 14.23
N GLU A 182 -6.56 14.06 13.51
CA GLU A 182 -7.52 13.27 12.73
C GLU A 182 -6.84 12.61 11.53
N GLU A 183 -7.12 11.32 11.35
CA GLU A 183 -6.59 10.57 10.21
C GLU A 183 -7.54 10.65 9.01
N PHE A 184 -6.99 10.90 7.85
CA PHE A 184 -7.73 10.85 6.59
C PHE A 184 -6.87 10.28 5.47
N SER A 185 -7.53 9.72 4.46
CA SER A 185 -6.92 9.29 3.22
C SER A 185 -7.28 10.25 2.09
N LEU A 186 -6.28 10.69 1.34
CA LEU A 186 -6.45 11.45 0.11
C LEU A 186 -5.86 10.66 -1.05
N GLN A 187 -6.72 10.06 -1.84
CA GLN A 187 -6.28 9.32 -3.02
C GLN A 187 -6.09 10.28 -4.19
N CYS A 188 -5.09 10.01 -5.01
CA CYS A 188 -4.78 10.82 -6.18
C CYS A 188 -4.63 9.93 -7.41
N LEU A 189 -5.20 10.39 -8.52
CA LEU A 189 -4.97 9.84 -9.85
C LEU A 189 -3.89 10.67 -10.54
N CYS A 190 -2.90 10.00 -11.12
CA CYS A 190 -1.78 10.66 -11.79
C CYS A 190 -1.48 9.98 -13.13
N ASP A 191 -1.34 10.78 -14.17
CA ASP A 191 -0.91 10.34 -15.52
C ASP A 191 0.58 10.60 -15.78
N GLY A 192 1.33 11.03 -14.75
CA GLY A 192 2.73 11.42 -14.84
C GLY A 192 2.97 12.91 -15.11
N ARG A 193 1.90 13.69 -15.34
CA ARG A 193 1.94 15.15 -15.58
C ARG A 193 0.94 15.89 -14.70
N THR A 194 -0.26 15.35 -14.61
CA THR A 194 -1.38 15.93 -13.88
C THR A 194 -1.73 15.04 -12.69
N VAL A 195 -2.04 15.66 -11.56
CA VAL A 195 -2.53 14.97 -10.37
C VAL A 195 -3.92 15.49 -10.06
N ILE A 196 -4.88 14.58 -9.95
CA ILE A 196 -6.26 14.90 -9.56
C ILE A 196 -6.53 14.19 -8.24
N ALA A 197 -6.82 14.97 -7.20
CA ALA A 197 -7.21 14.45 -5.89
C ALA A 197 -8.69 14.05 -5.88
N THR A 198 -9.00 12.93 -5.24
CA THR A 198 -10.36 12.57 -4.86
C THR A 198 -10.80 13.39 -3.64
N PRO A 199 -12.09 13.43 -3.28
CA PRO A 199 -12.50 13.92 -1.98
C PRO A 199 -11.75 13.19 -0.86
N PRO A 200 -11.31 13.89 0.21
CA PRO A 200 -10.69 13.23 1.36
C PRO A 200 -11.71 12.32 2.07
N VAL A 201 -11.22 11.20 2.57
CA VAL A 201 -12.04 10.21 3.30
C VAL A 201 -11.46 10.05 4.69
N GLN A 202 -12.30 10.18 5.71
CA GLN A 202 -11.87 9.93 7.09
C GLN A 202 -11.48 8.47 7.26
N ASP A 203 -10.35 8.22 7.92
CA ASP A 203 -9.80 6.88 8.11
C ASP A 203 -10.07 6.41 9.56
N HIS A 204 -10.77 5.30 9.70
CA HIS A 204 -11.11 4.70 11.00
C HIS A 204 -10.35 3.38 11.15
N LYS A 205 -9.15 3.44 11.71
CA LYS A 205 -8.26 2.27 11.87
C LYS A 205 -8.49 1.50 13.16
N ARG A 206 -9.21 2.07 14.12
CA ARG A 206 -9.41 1.48 15.45
C ARG A 206 -10.83 0.96 15.62
N ARG A 207 -10.94 -0.14 16.34
CA ARG A 207 -12.25 -0.76 16.66
C ARG A 207 -13.10 0.12 17.57
N PHE A 208 -12.48 0.89 18.42
CA PHE A 208 -13.13 1.83 19.33
C PHE A 208 -12.61 3.23 18.98
N ALA A 209 -13.48 4.08 18.47
CA ALA A 209 -13.22 5.51 18.42
C ALA A 209 -13.29 6.02 19.88
N GLY A 210 -12.22 6.62 20.33
CA GLY A 210 -12.21 7.33 21.59
C GLY A 210 -13.07 8.57 21.53
#